data_c87ac19858b725f3207f5504e2a1099b
#
_entry.id   c87ac19858b725f3207f5504e2a1099b
#
_cell.length_a   1.000
_cell.length_b   1.000
_cell.length_c   1.000
_cell.angle_alpha   90.00
_cell.angle_beta   90.00
_cell.angle_gamma   90.00
#
_symmetry.space_group_name_H-M   'P 1'
#
loop_
_entity.id
_entity.type
_entity.pdbx_description
1 polymer ?
#
loop_
_entity_poly.entity_id
_entity_poly.type
_entity_poly.pdbx_seq_one_letter_code
_entity_poly.pdbx_strand_id
1 'polypeptide(L)'
;MITLNYKINIDLVGRTAAQLNWNLNKLSSSLYIITKEERMVNGKSLVGLLQGNIRKGDSVTILLDKEEDIVKAKSFLNNIGKQF
;
A
#
# COMPACT_ATOMS: atom_id res chain seq x y z
N MET A 1 10.70 10.69 5.97
CA MET A 1 10.01 9.56 5.33
C MET A 1 9.80 8.44 6.35
N ILE A 2 8.61 7.89 6.36
CA ILE A 2 8.23 6.86 7.32
C ILE A 2 8.19 5.52 6.60
N THR A 3 8.75 4.50 7.23
CA THR A 3 8.78 3.14 6.70
C THR A 3 7.93 2.23 7.58
N LEU A 4 6.99 1.52 6.97
CA LEU A 4 6.13 0.56 7.64
C LEU A 4 6.23 -0.78 6.93
N ASN A 5 6.17 -1.88 7.69
CA ASN A 5 6.20 -3.22 7.13
C ASN A 5 4.84 -3.87 7.31
N TYR A 6 4.30 -4.43 6.23
CA TYR A 6 3.01 -5.10 6.23
C TYR A 6 3.09 -6.47 5.61
N LYS A 7 2.35 -7.40 6.19
CA LYS A 7 2.10 -8.70 5.56
C LYS A 7 0.72 -8.66 4.94
N ILE A 8 0.66 -8.88 3.65
CA ILE A 8 -0.58 -8.77 2.87
C ILE A 8 -1.46 -9.97 3.13
N ASN A 9 -2.75 -9.75 3.39
CA ASN A 9 -3.71 -10.80 3.68
C ASN A 9 -4.79 -10.99 2.61
N ILE A 10 -4.69 -10.26 1.52
CA ILE A 10 -5.63 -10.36 0.40
C ILE A 10 -4.89 -10.01 -0.90
N ASP A 11 -5.26 -10.63 -2.01
CA ASP A 11 -4.67 -10.30 -3.30
C ASP A 11 -5.08 -8.88 -3.73
N LEU A 12 -4.12 -8.05 -4.14
CA LEU A 12 -4.39 -6.71 -4.66
C LEU A 12 -4.67 -6.80 -6.15
N VAL A 13 -5.88 -7.23 -6.49
CA VAL A 13 -6.35 -7.37 -7.87
C VAL A 13 -7.73 -6.76 -7.99
N GLY A 14 -8.07 -6.27 -9.17
CA GLY A 14 -9.40 -5.76 -9.47
C GLY A 14 -9.95 -4.83 -8.40
N ARG A 15 -11.04 -5.26 -7.75
CA ARG A 15 -11.76 -4.44 -6.76
C ARG A 15 -10.89 -4.06 -5.54
N THR A 16 -10.09 -4.99 -5.04
CA THR A 16 -9.29 -4.72 -3.85
C THR A 16 -8.24 -3.66 -4.13
N ALA A 17 -7.59 -3.74 -5.30
CA ALA A 17 -6.63 -2.71 -5.73
C ALA A 17 -7.33 -1.36 -5.93
N ALA A 18 -8.51 -1.37 -6.55
CA ALA A 18 -9.26 -0.14 -6.79
C ALA A 18 -9.69 0.54 -5.48
N GLN A 19 -10.15 -0.24 -4.49
CA GLN A 19 -10.53 0.30 -3.20
C GLN A 19 -9.35 0.90 -2.45
N LEU A 20 -8.22 0.20 -2.46
CA LEU A 20 -7.01 0.72 -1.83
C LEU A 20 -6.57 2.01 -2.51
N ASN A 21 -6.54 2.02 -3.83
CA ASN A 21 -6.16 3.22 -4.59
C ASN A 21 -7.07 4.39 -4.25
N TRP A 22 -8.37 4.17 -4.20
CA TRP A 22 -9.35 5.18 -3.83
C TRP A 22 -9.02 5.79 -2.46
N ASN A 23 -8.76 4.92 -1.47
CA ASN A 23 -8.45 5.35 -0.12
C ASN A 23 -7.13 6.10 -0.04
N LEU A 24 -6.08 5.58 -0.69
CA LEU A 24 -4.75 6.20 -0.64
C LEU A 24 -4.72 7.56 -1.31
N ASN A 25 -5.62 7.79 -2.29
CA ASN A 25 -5.71 9.11 -2.92
C ASN A 25 -6.31 10.18 -2.01
N LYS A 26 -6.84 9.80 -0.85
CA LYS A 26 -7.30 10.76 0.16
C LYS A 26 -6.16 11.31 1.00
N LEU A 27 -4.98 10.71 0.92
CA LEU A 27 -3.81 11.19 1.65
C LEU A 27 -3.19 12.38 0.92
N SER A 28 -2.64 13.31 1.68
CA SER A 28 -1.88 14.43 1.10
C SER A 28 -0.46 14.03 0.75
N SER A 29 0.05 12.97 1.39
CA SER A 29 1.41 12.46 1.14
C SER A 29 1.47 11.55 -0.06
N SER A 30 2.68 11.41 -0.60
CA SER A 30 3.00 10.30 -1.49
C SER A 30 3.14 9.03 -0.68
N LEU A 31 2.70 7.91 -1.23
CA LEU A 31 2.83 6.60 -0.60
C LEU A 31 3.26 5.59 -1.64
N TYR A 32 4.36 4.90 -1.34
CA TYR A 32 4.91 3.86 -2.22
C TYR A 32 4.92 2.53 -1.51
N ILE A 33 4.76 1.47 -2.28
CA ILE A 33 4.84 0.10 -1.79
C ILE A 33 6.03 -0.56 -2.46
N ILE A 34 6.97 -1.05 -1.66
CA ILE A 34 8.08 -1.85 -2.17
C ILE A 34 7.64 -3.30 -2.06
N THR A 35 7.50 -3.97 -3.20
CA THR A 35 7.02 -5.34 -3.26
C THR A 35 8.10 -6.32 -2.80
N LYS A 36 7.73 -7.58 -2.62
CA LYS A 36 8.69 -8.63 -2.26
C LYS A 36 9.79 -8.79 -3.29
N GLU A 37 9.55 -8.37 -4.53
CA GLU A 37 10.51 -8.42 -5.62
C GLU A 37 11.30 -7.11 -5.74
N GLU A 38 11.18 -6.26 -4.71
CA GLU A 38 11.89 -4.98 -4.61
C GLU A 38 11.48 -3.96 -5.69
N ARG A 39 10.26 -4.08 -6.19
CA ARG A 39 9.71 -3.11 -7.14
C ARG A 39 8.96 -2.02 -6.37
N MET A 40 9.18 -0.77 -6.78
CA MET A 40 8.48 0.37 -6.17
C MET A 40 7.19 0.64 -6.92
N VAL A 41 6.07 0.57 -6.19
CA VAL A 41 4.73 0.80 -6.71
C VAL A 41 4.18 2.08 -6.10
N ASN A 42 3.66 2.98 -6.92
CA ASN A 42 2.98 4.17 -6.44
C ASN A 42 1.57 3.79 -5.99
N GLY A 43 1.32 3.89 -4.68
CA GLY A 43 0.02 3.51 -4.11
C GLY A 43 -1.14 4.36 -4.60
N LYS A 44 -0.85 5.54 -5.15
CA LYS A 44 -1.88 6.42 -5.71
C LYS A 44 -2.14 6.18 -7.20
N SER A 45 -1.47 5.21 -7.79
CA SER A 45 -1.65 4.81 -9.18
C SER A 45 -2.36 3.46 -9.23
N LEU A 46 -3.58 3.42 -9.77
CA LEU A 46 -4.30 2.15 -9.90
C LEU A 46 -3.56 1.19 -10.82
N VAL A 47 -3.04 1.68 -11.93
CA VAL A 47 -2.27 0.86 -12.86
C VAL A 47 -1.04 0.29 -12.16
N GLY A 48 -0.34 1.12 -11.36
CA GLY A 48 0.81 0.68 -10.60
C GLY A 48 0.47 -0.44 -9.62
N LEU A 49 -0.63 -0.29 -8.88
CA LEU A 49 -1.07 -1.32 -7.94
C LEU A 49 -1.42 -2.63 -8.64
N LEU A 50 -2.09 -2.56 -9.78
CA LEU A 50 -2.46 -3.75 -10.55
C LEU A 50 -1.24 -4.46 -11.13
N GLN A 51 -0.25 -3.69 -11.60
CA GLN A 51 0.97 -4.24 -12.17
C GLN A 51 1.97 -4.70 -11.12
N GLY A 52 1.79 -4.30 -9.87
CA GLY A 52 2.70 -4.65 -8.78
C GLY A 52 2.69 -6.12 -8.40
N ASN A 53 1.66 -6.85 -8.81
CA ASN A 53 1.52 -8.27 -8.54
C ASN A 53 1.62 -8.59 -7.04
N ILE A 54 0.96 -7.78 -6.22
CA ILE A 54 0.96 -7.94 -4.78
C ILE A 54 -0.12 -8.94 -4.39
N ARG A 55 0.28 -10.02 -3.71
CA ARG A 55 -0.59 -11.14 -3.41
C ARG A 55 -0.63 -11.44 -1.92
N LYS A 56 -1.67 -12.14 -1.51
CA LYS A 56 -1.80 -12.65 -0.15
C LYS A 56 -0.54 -13.40 0.26
N GLY A 57 -0.01 -13.08 1.44
CA GLY A 57 1.19 -13.69 1.97
C GLY A 57 2.47 -12.92 1.70
N ASP A 58 2.43 -11.95 0.81
CA ASP A 58 3.61 -11.13 0.52
C ASP A 58 3.92 -10.21 1.68
N SER A 59 5.22 -10.02 1.96
CA SER A 59 5.69 -8.99 2.87
C SER A 59 6.11 -7.80 2.04
N VAL A 60 5.58 -6.63 2.37
CA VAL A 60 5.86 -5.40 1.63
C VAL A 60 6.33 -4.30 2.58
N THR A 61 7.04 -3.33 2.04
CA THR A 61 7.47 -2.15 2.77
C THR A 61 6.70 -0.94 2.22
N ILE A 62 6.14 -0.18 3.13
CA ILE A 62 5.40 1.04 2.79
C ILE A 62 6.29 2.24 3.08
N LEU A 63 6.42 3.12 2.11
CA LEU A 63 7.13 4.39 2.26
C LEU A 63 6.10 5.51 2.24
N LEU A 64 5.97 6.22 3.36
CA LEU A 64 5.04 7.34 3.50
C LEU A 64 5.83 8.63 3.67
N ASP A 65 5.49 9.63 2.87
CA ASP A 65 6.24 10.88 2.86
C ASP A 65 6.02 11.73 4.09
N LYS A 66 4.76 11.94 4.50
CA LYS A 66 4.42 12.86 5.59
C LYS A 66 3.89 12.14 6.81
N GLU A 67 4.49 12.46 7.96
CA GLU A 67 4.14 11.88 9.24
C GLU A 67 2.68 12.15 9.63
N GLU A 68 2.13 13.29 9.23
CA GLU A 68 0.76 13.67 9.57
C GLU A 68 -0.30 12.72 9.00
N ASP A 69 0.05 11.96 7.96
CA ASP A 69 -0.87 11.00 7.34
C ASP A 69 -0.74 9.57 7.87
N ILE A 70 0.12 9.35 8.87
CA ILE A 70 0.43 7.99 9.34
C ILE A 70 -0.79 7.23 9.86
N VAL A 71 -1.63 7.88 10.64
CA VAL A 71 -2.82 7.25 11.24
C VAL A 71 -3.81 6.86 10.14
N LYS A 72 -4.04 7.79 9.21
CA LYS A 72 -4.97 7.56 8.10
C LYS A 72 -4.45 6.46 7.18
N ALA A 73 -3.14 6.49 6.86
CA ALA A 73 -2.52 5.47 6.02
C ALA A 73 -2.62 4.09 6.65
N LYS A 74 -2.33 3.97 7.94
CA LYS A 74 -2.44 2.70 8.66
C LYS A 74 -3.87 2.17 8.64
N SER A 75 -4.86 3.06 8.81
CA SER A 75 -6.26 2.68 8.76
C SER A 75 -6.61 2.03 7.42
N PHE A 76 -6.14 2.62 6.32
CA PHE A 76 -6.38 2.08 4.98
C PHE A 76 -5.61 0.78 4.74
N LEU A 77 -4.35 0.74 5.16
CA LEU A 77 -3.49 -0.43 4.95
C LEU A 77 -3.95 -1.64 5.77
N ASN A 78 -4.56 -1.42 6.92
CA ASN A 78 -5.07 -2.51 7.76
C ASN A 78 -6.19 -3.29 7.07
N ASN A 79 -6.80 -2.74 6.02
CA ASN A 79 -7.80 -3.45 5.23
C ASN A 79 -7.18 -4.52 4.32
N ILE A 80 -5.89 -4.43 4.05
CA ILE A 80 -5.23 -5.33 3.10
C ILE A 80 -4.12 -6.16 3.74
N GLY A 81 -3.76 -5.86 4.96
CA GLY A 81 -2.67 -6.57 5.61
C GLY A 81 -2.55 -6.26 7.08
N LYS A 82 -1.50 -6.79 7.66
CA LYS A 82 -1.19 -6.61 9.08
C LYS A 82 0.24 -6.09 9.21
N GLN A 83 0.40 -5.04 10.01
CA GLN A 83 1.71 -4.47 10.29
C GLN A 83 2.52 -5.41 11.17
N PHE A 84 3.81 -5.50 10.91
CA PHE A 84 4.71 -6.31 11.74
C PHE A 84 6.03 -5.60 11.99
#